data_b0fb6f7b3bc821d69a78e38af28cccd6
#
_entry.id   b0fb6f7b3bc821d69a78e38af28cccd6
#
_cell.length_a   1.000
_cell.length_b   1.000
_cell.length_c   1.000
_cell.angle_alpha   90.00
_cell.angle_beta   90.00
_cell.angle_gamma   90.00
#
_symmetry.space_group_name_H-M   'P 1'
#
loop_
_entity.id
_entity.type
_entity.pdbx_description
1 polymer ?
#
loop_
_entity_poly.entity_id
_entity_poly.type
_entity_poly.pdbx_seq_one_letter_code
_entity_poly.pdbx_strand_id
1 'polypeptide(L)'
;ESIFGDNLTKIEFETEMPLLRKLLCTLRGYTLGLNVRLCRESLNHIRQKPPEYIFIDGSAYGKICKKIKKRYPKIKIVTFFHNVECKYVYAVLKKKKKLGNLLTWLATYYSERLATQYSDTIIALNERDNRLLATIYRRKADHLLPVSFEDRFDSSRLNDNSHSRLKGLFVGSLFYANYYGIKWFVQHVAPFINADIDIVGKNFETVRDELETSPNVHVIGSVTDMAEYIYNADFLIAPIFEGSGMKLKTAEALMYGKTVFGTTEAFEGYDVDYEQVGGLCNTAEEFIDKINGIKGSGIRYNPYCREIYLQKYSNEVSALKFQSFFNF
;
A
#
# COMPACT_ATOMS: atom_id res chain seq x y z
N GLU A 1 2.57 7.21 -19.63
CA GLU A 1 3.05 7.13 -21.06
C GLU A 1 4.26 8.03 -21.28
N SER A 2 4.28 9.24 -20.72
CA SER A 2 5.38 10.21 -20.92
C SER A 2 6.75 9.77 -20.38
N ILE A 3 6.79 8.87 -19.37
CA ILE A 3 8.05 8.42 -18.76
C ILE A 3 8.77 7.37 -19.61
N PHE A 4 8.01 6.49 -20.29
CA PHE A 4 8.56 5.37 -21.05
C PHE A 4 8.67 5.64 -22.56
N GLY A 5 7.99 6.68 -23.07
CA GLY A 5 7.96 7.02 -24.48
C GLY A 5 7.63 5.82 -25.38
N ASP A 6 8.38 5.68 -26.48
CA ASP A 6 8.21 4.58 -27.45
C ASP A 6 8.62 3.19 -26.91
N ASN A 7 9.18 3.14 -25.70
CA ASN A 7 9.54 1.86 -25.06
C ASN A 7 8.38 1.20 -24.31
N LEU A 8 7.20 1.83 -24.25
CA LEU A 8 6.03 1.26 -23.60
C LEU A 8 5.22 0.40 -24.58
N THR A 9 5.13 -0.90 -24.30
CA THR A 9 4.22 -1.81 -25.01
C THR A 9 3.01 -2.11 -24.14
N LYS A 10 1.83 -1.61 -24.52
CA LYS A 10 0.57 -1.97 -23.86
C LYS A 10 0.06 -3.29 -24.42
N ILE A 11 -0.19 -4.26 -23.54
CA ILE A 11 -0.87 -5.50 -23.88
C ILE A 11 -2.23 -5.47 -23.19
N GLU A 12 -3.25 -5.11 -23.94
CA GLU A 12 -4.63 -5.16 -23.47
C GLU A 12 -5.14 -6.58 -23.43
N PHE A 13 -5.81 -6.96 -22.36
CA PHE A 13 -6.48 -8.25 -22.23
C PHE A 13 -7.83 -8.07 -21.53
N GLU A 14 -8.78 -8.88 -21.97
CA GLU A 14 -10.10 -8.92 -21.37
C GLU A 14 -10.00 -9.34 -19.89
N THR A 15 -10.41 -8.47 -19.00
CA THR A 15 -10.52 -8.75 -17.55
C THR A 15 -11.73 -9.63 -17.26
N GLU A 16 -12.74 -9.60 -18.12
CA GLU A 16 -13.94 -10.43 -18.01
C GLU A 16 -13.77 -11.74 -18.78
N MET A 17 -13.31 -12.75 -18.08
CA MET A 17 -13.28 -14.11 -18.60
C MET A 17 -14.49 -14.92 -18.12
N PRO A 18 -15.10 -15.79 -18.97
CA PRO A 18 -16.10 -16.77 -18.53
C PRO A 18 -15.60 -17.60 -17.35
N LEU A 19 -16.51 -17.96 -16.44
CA LEU A 19 -16.17 -18.64 -15.17
C LEU A 19 -15.35 -19.92 -15.42
N LEU A 20 -15.70 -20.71 -16.43
CA LEU A 20 -14.99 -21.92 -16.80
C LEU A 20 -13.54 -21.64 -17.22
N ARG A 21 -13.31 -20.55 -17.97
CA ARG A 21 -11.97 -20.16 -18.41
C ARG A 21 -11.13 -19.65 -17.25
N LYS A 22 -11.75 -18.89 -16.32
CA LYS A 22 -11.11 -18.51 -15.04
C LYS A 22 -10.67 -19.73 -14.26
N LEU A 23 -11.55 -20.71 -14.08
CA LEU A 23 -11.25 -21.96 -13.39
C LEU A 23 -10.07 -22.70 -14.04
N LEU A 24 -10.09 -22.88 -15.35
CA LEU A 24 -9.01 -23.55 -16.11
C LEU A 24 -7.67 -22.79 -15.99
N CYS A 25 -7.68 -21.45 -16.02
CA CYS A 25 -6.49 -20.64 -15.79
C CYS A 25 -5.96 -20.84 -14.36
N THR A 26 -6.82 -20.78 -13.37
CA THR A 26 -6.48 -20.99 -11.96
C THR A 26 -5.89 -22.39 -11.71
N LEU A 27 -6.52 -23.44 -12.23
CA LEU A 27 -6.00 -24.81 -12.15
C LEU A 27 -4.65 -25.00 -12.84
N ARG A 28 -4.35 -24.19 -13.87
CA ARG A 28 -3.04 -24.15 -14.50
C ARG A 28 -2.02 -23.27 -13.76
N GLY A 29 -2.40 -22.67 -12.63
CA GLY A 29 -1.55 -21.81 -11.81
C GLY A 29 -1.35 -20.41 -12.40
N TYR A 30 -2.29 -19.90 -13.19
CA TYR A 30 -2.35 -18.52 -13.61
C TYR A 30 -3.23 -17.75 -12.62
N THR A 31 -2.69 -16.66 -12.08
CA THR A 31 -3.43 -15.73 -11.23
C THR A 31 -4.24 -14.74 -12.07
N LEU A 32 -5.10 -13.95 -11.43
CA LEU A 32 -6.02 -13.03 -12.11
C LEU A 32 -5.34 -12.02 -13.05
N GLY A 33 -4.11 -11.60 -12.76
CA GLY A 33 -3.35 -10.65 -13.59
C GLY A 33 -2.52 -11.28 -14.69
N LEU A 34 -2.34 -12.62 -14.68
CA LEU A 34 -1.50 -13.31 -15.66
C LEU A 34 -2.29 -14.36 -16.42
N ASN A 35 -2.44 -14.18 -17.71
CA ASN A 35 -3.06 -15.17 -18.58
C ASN A 35 -2.06 -15.75 -19.61
N VAL A 36 -2.51 -16.76 -20.35
CA VAL A 36 -1.69 -17.44 -21.38
C VAL A 36 -1.25 -16.50 -22.49
N ARG A 37 -2.12 -15.53 -22.87
CA ARG A 37 -1.83 -14.55 -23.91
C ARG A 37 -0.71 -13.62 -23.48
N LEU A 38 -0.84 -13.02 -22.28
CA LEU A 38 0.20 -12.14 -21.72
C LEU A 38 1.56 -12.84 -21.66
N CYS A 39 1.59 -14.08 -21.15
CA CYS A 39 2.82 -14.88 -21.15
C CYS A 39 3.42 -15.08 -22.54
N ARG A 40 2.58 -15.31 -23.56
CA ARG A 40 3.05 -15.52 -24.93
C ARG A 40 3.63 -14.24 -25.51
N GLU A 41 2.92 -13.15 -25.40
CA GLU A 41 3.37 -11.84 -25.90
C GLU A 41 4.67 -11.39 -25.22
N SER A 42 4.76 -11.49 -23.90
CA SER A 42 6.00 -11.18 -23.18
C SER A 42 7.18 -12.03 -23.66
N LEU A 43 6.99 -13.34 -23.86
CA LEU A 43 8.04 -14.21 -24.41
C LEU A 43 8.41 -13.88 -25.86
N ASN A 44 7.47 -13.41 -26.67
CA ASN A 44 7.74 -12.96 -28.04
C ASN A 44 8.60 -11.69 -28.04
N HIS A 45 8.30 -10.71 -27.17
CA HIS A 45 9.14 -9.52 -27.02
C HIS A 45 10.56 -9.87 -26.55
N ILE A 46 10.69 -10.72 -25.54
CA ILE A 46 12.00 -11.20 -25.06
C ILE A 46 12.77 -11.90 -26.17
N ARG A 47 12.10 -12.68 -27.04
CA ARG A 47 12.76 -13.35 -28.16
C ARG A 47 13.30 -12.39 -29.19
N GLN A 48 12.58 -11.30 -29.48
CA GLN A 48 13.00 -10.28 -30.45
C GLN A 48 14.18 -9.45 -29.94
N LYS A 49 14.15 -9.07 -28.66
CA LYS A 49 15.19 -8.25 -28.02
C LYS A 49 15.44 -8.80 -26.60
N PRO A 50 16.31 -9.80 -26.43
CA PRO A 50 16.60 -10.37 -25.13
C PRO A 50 17.26 -9.33 -24.21
N PRO A 51 16.65 -8.97 -23.06
CA PRO A 51 17.26 -8.06 -22.10
C PRO A 51 18.25 -8.83 -21.20
N GLU A 52 19.13 -8.10 -20.55
CA GLU A 52 19.97 -8.65 -19.47
C GLU A 52 19.16 -8.88 -18.20
N TYR A 53 18.31 -7.90 -17.86
CA TYR A 53 17.45 -7.92 -16.66
C TYR A 53 15.97 -7.82 -17.04
N ILE A 54 15.13 -8.50 -16.30
CA ILE A 54 13.67 -8.35 -16.31
C ILE A 54 13.21 -8.02 -14.91
N PHE A 55 12.60 -6.85 -14.76
CA PHE A 55 11.94 -6.46 -13.53
C PHE A 55 10.47 -6.87 -13.58
N ILE A 56 10.01 -7.58 -12.57
CA ILE A 56 8.63 -8.05 -12.42
C ILE A 56 8.01 -7.37 -11.21
N ASP A 57 7.10 -6.44 -11.50
CA ASP A 57 6.42 -5.64 -10.48
C ASP A 57 5.19 -6.39 -9.98
N GLY A 58 5.43 -7.26 -9.00
CA GLY A 58 4.39 -8.04 -8.32
C GLY A 58 4.70 -9.53 -8.21
N SER A 59 4.23 -10.13 -7.15
CA SER A 59 4.50 -11.53 -6.77
C SER A 59 3.70 -12.57 -7.56
N ALA A 60 2.60 -12.13 -8.19
CA ALA A 60 1.62 -13.01 -8.82
C ALA A 60 2.07 -13.57 -10.20
N TYR A 61 3.28 -13.26 -10.65
CA TYR A 61 3.77 -13.56 -12.00
C TYR A 61 4.79 -14.71 -12.08
N GLY A 62 4.88 -15.57 -11.06
CA GLY A 62 5.87 -16.65 -11.00
C GLY A 62 5.83 -17.64 -12.18
N LYS A 63 4.68 -17.80 -12.84
CA LYS A 63 4.57 -18.66 -14.04
C LYS A 63 5.40 -18.12 -15.19
N ILE A 64 5.47 -16.79 -15.37
CA ILE A 64 6.31 -16.20 -16.41
C ILE A 64 7.79 -16.25 -16.00
N CYS A 65 8.12 -16.04 -14.72
CA CYS A 65 9.49 -16.23 -14.20
C CYS A 65 10.04 -17.62 -14.59
N LYS A 66 9.27 -18.67 -14.29
CA LYS A 66 9.62 -20.06 -14.65
C LYS A 66 9.82 -20.25 -16.14
N LYS A 67 8.92 -19.68 -16.99
CA LYS A 67 9.01 -19.83 -18.45
C LYS A 67 10.24 -19.10 -19.01
N ILE A 68 10.53 -17.89 -18.51
CA ILE A 68 11.71 -17.11 -18.90
C ILE A 68 12.98 -17.88 -18.52
N LYS A 69 13.12 -18.29 -17.27
CA LYS A 69 14.33 -19.01 -16.82
C LYS A 69 14.58 -20.31 -17.56
N LYS A 70 13.51 -21.06 -17.89
CA LYS A 70 13.67 -22.29 -18.67
C LYS A 70 14.14 -22.06 -20.10
N ARG A 71 13.73 -20.93 -20.72
CA ARG A 71 14.05 -20.64 -22.13
C ARG A 71 15.29 -19.76 -22.29
N TYR A 72 15.52 -18.88 -21.32
CA TYR A 72 16.58 -17.87 -21.32
C TYR A 72 17.29 -17.85 -19.95
N PRO A 73 18.07 -18.88 -19.62
CA PRO A 73 18.64 -19.04 -18.27
C PRO A 73 19.62 -17.92 -17.86
N LYS A 74 20.19 -17.21 -18.84
CA LYS A 74 21.12 -16.09 -18.59
C LYS A 74 20.42 -14.79 -18.18
N ILE A 75 19.14 -14.61 -18.52
CA ILE A 75 18.40 -13.41 -18.15
C ILE A 75 18.21 -13.38 -16.64
N LYS A 76 18.56 -12.26 -16.02
CA LYS A 76 18.37 -12.02 -14.60
C LYS A 76 16.94 -11.54 -14.35
N ILE A 77 16.24 -12.18 -13.41
CA ILE A 77 14.87 -11.82 -13.03
C ILE A 77 14.90 -11.20 -11.65
N VAL A 78 14.40 -9.97 -11.55
CA VAL A 78 14.16 -9.24 -10.30
C VAL A 78 12.66 -9.22 -10.06
N THR A 79 12.18 -9.73 -8.93
CA THR A 79 10.76 -9.69 -8.59
C THR A 79 10.53 -8.85 -7.34
N PHE A 80 9.66 -7.85 -7.46
CA PHE A 80 9.27 -6.99 -6.37
C PHE A 80 7.95 -7.48 -5.74
N PHE A 81 8.01 -7.80 -4.47
CA PHE A 81 6.87 -8.22 -3.67
C PHE A 81 6.31 -7.03 -2.91
N HIS A 82 5.20 -6.45 -3.39
CA HIS A 82 4.48 -5.38 -2.67
C HIS A 82 3.83 -5.88 -1.38
N ASN A 83 3.54 -7.15 -1.32
CA ASN A 83 3.11 -7.90 -0.16
C ASN A 83 3.24 -9.41 -0.43
N VAL A 84 2.98 -10.24 0.57
CA VAL A 84 2.82 -11.68 0.38
C VAL A 84 1.34 -11.97 0.14
N GLU A 85 0.92 -11.94 -1.13
CA GLU A 85 -0.47 -12.07 -1.58
C GLU A 85 -1.14 -13.34 -1.05
N CYS A 86 -0.41 -14.44 -0.97
CA CYS A 86 -0.90 -15.70 -0.42
C CYS A 86 -1.48 -15.53 0.99
N LYS A 87 -0.84 -14.72 1.84
CA LYS A 87 -1.31 -14.42 3.20
C LYS A 87 -2.61 -13.62 3.18
N TYR A 88 -2.71 -12.62 2.31
CA TYR A 88 -3.91 -11.81 2.14
C TYR A 88 -5.09 -12.64 1.63
N VAL A 89 -4.89 -13.41 0.55
CA VAL A 89 -5.94 -14.27 -0.02
C VAL A 89 -6.39 -15.35 0.99
N TYR A 90 -5.48 -15.85 1.82
CA TYR A 90 -5.82 -16.78 2.91
C TYR A 90 -6.74 -16.14 3.96
N ALA A 91 -6.50 -14.88 4.30
CA ALA A 91 -7.39 -14.16 5.23
C ALA A 91 -8.81 -14.02 4.64
N VAL A 92 -8.91 -13.71 3.33
CA VAL A 92 -10.20 -13.68 2.62
C VAL A 92 -10.88 -15.07 2.62
N LEU A 93 -10.11 -16.14 2.38
CA LEU A 93 -10.63 -17.51 2.42
C LEU A 93 -11.18 -17.87 3.80
N LYS A 94 -10.50 -17.50 4.87
CA LYS A 94 -10.98 -17.73 6.24
C LYS A 94 -12.32 -17.06 6.53
N LYS A 95 -12.51 -15.83 6.04
CA LYS A 95 -13.76 -15.06 6.23
C LYS A 95 -14.88 -15.57 5.32
N LYS A 96 -14.54 -15.94 4.08
CA LYS A 96 -15.50 -16.40 3.06
C LYS A 96 -15.08 -17.77 2.55
N LYS A 97 -15.54 -18.83 3.20
CA LYS A 97 -15.21 -20.24 2.90
C LYS A 97 -15.87 -20.73 1.60
N LYS A 98 -15.56 -20.08 0.46
CA LYS A 98 -16.06 -20.47 -0.87
C LYS A 98 -14.99 -21.25 -1.61
N LEU A 99 -15.39 -22.27 -2.37
CA LEU A 99 -14.48 -23.08 -3.20
C LEU A 99 -13.62 -22.22 -4.16
N GLY A 100 -14.21 -21.16 -4.73
CA GLY A 100 -13.49 -20.22 -5.58
C GLY A 100 -12.33 -19.51 -4.86
N ASN A 101 -12.50 -19.15 -3.58
CA ASN A 101 -11.46 -18.53 -2.78
C ASN A 101 -10.32 -19.52 -2.46
N LEU A 102 -10.65 -20.79 -2.23
CA LEU A 102 -9.66 -21.86 -2.05
C LEU A 102 -8.80 -22.03 -3.30
N LEU A 103 -9.42 -22.09 -4.47
CA LEU A 103 -8.70 -22.20 -5.75
C LEU A 103 -7.83 -20.97 -6.01
N THR A 104 -8.32 -19.77 -5.71
CA THR A 104 -7.54 -18.54 -5.83
C THR A 104 -6.33 -18.56 -4.89
N TRP A 105 -6.51 -18.98 -3.65
CA TRP A 105 -5.42 -19.11 -2.69
C TRP A 105 -4.35 -20.11 -3.16
N LEU A 106 -4.76 -21.30 -3.63
CA LEU A 106 -3.84 -22.31 -4.16
C LEU A 106 -3.05 -21.79 -5.38
N ALA A 107 -3.73 -21.08 -6.30
CA ALA A 107 -3.06 -20.50 -7.48
C ALA A 107 -2.07 -19.41 -7.09
N THR A 108 -2.45 -18.54 -6.13
CA THR A 108 -1.58 -17.48 -5.62
C THR A 108 -0.36 -18.09 -4.94
N TYR A 109 -0.56 -19.03 -4.02
CA TYR A 109 0.53 -19.76 -3.36
C TYR A 109 1.50 -20.39 -4.36
N TYR A 110 0.96 -21.10 -5.36
CA TYR A 110 1.78 -21.73 -6.39
C TYR A 110 2.54 -20.71 -7.24
N SER A 111 1.89 -19.61 -7.62
CA SER A 111 2.54 -18.55 -8.39
C SER A 111 3.66 -17.87 -7.62
N GLU A 112 3.43 -17.48 -6.37
CA GLU A 112 4.47 -16.87 -5.53
C GLU A 112 5.62 -17.84 -5.25
N ARG A 113 5.33 -19.13 -5.03
CA ARG A 113 6.37 -20.16 -4.94
C ARG A 113 7.23 -20.22 -6.19
N LEU A 114 6.63 -20.12 -7.38
CA LEU A 114 7.42 -20.06 -8.63
C LEU A 114 8.21 -18.76 -8.75
N ALA A 115 7.64 -17.62 -8.35
CA ALA A 115 8.36 -16.35 -8.31
C ALA A 115 9.60 -16.46 -7.42
N THR A 116 9.45 -16.98 -6.20
CA THR A 116 10.59 -17.15 -5.27
C THR A 116 11.63 -18.14 -5.75
N GLN A 117 11.25 -19.16 -6.53
CA GLN A 117 12.18 -20.19 -7.04
C GLN A 117 12.93 -19.75 -8.30
N TYR A 118 12.33 -18.90 -9.13
CA TYR A 118 12.86 -18.58 -10.46
C TYR A 118 13.34 -17.13 -10.61
N SER A 119 13.20 -16.31 -9.58
CA SER A 119 13.83 -14.99 -9.53
C SER A 119 15.25 -15.07 -9.01
N ASP A 120 16.16 -14.34 -9.63
CA ASP A 120 17.55 -14.20 -9.16
C ASP A 120 17.60 -13.29 -7.93
N THR A 121 16.81 -12.22 -7.97
CA THR A 121 16.71 -11.23 -6.90
C THR A 121 15.26 -11.03 -6.49
N ILE A 122 14.99 -11.02 -5.19
CA ILE A 122 13.70 -10.72 -4.60
C ILE A 122 13.82 -9.44 -3.78
N ILE A 123 12.95 -8.49 -4.05
CA ILE A 123 12.80 -7.26 -3.27
C ILE A 123 11.46 -7.34 -2.54
N ALA A 124 11.43 -6.99 -1.26
CA ALA A 124 10.21 -6.86 -0.47
C ALA A 124 10.08 -5.45 0.11
N LEU A 125 8.87 -5.02 0.46
CA LEU A 125 8.63 -3.70 1.02
C LEU A 125 9.22 -3.55 2.43
N ASN A 126 9.10 -4.58 3.27
CA ASN A 126 9.38 -4.49 4.69
C ASN A 126 9.81 -5.83 5.30
N GLU A 127 10.24 -5.79 6.56
CA GLU A 127 10.74 -6.96 7.28
C GLU A 127 9.64 -7.98 7.62
N ARG A 128 8.37 -7.55 7.78
CA ARG A 128 7.25 -8.49 7.97
C ARG A 128 7.08 -9.38 6.74
N ASP A 129 7.07 -8.77 5.56
CA ASP A 129 6.91 -9.52 4.30
C ASP A 129 8.13 -10.41 4.04
N ASN A 130 9.34 -9.96 4.38
CA ASN A 130 10.56 -10.76 4.34
C ASN A 130 10.47 -12.02 5.24
N ARG A 131 9.97 -11.87 6.47
CA ARG A 131 9.72 -12.99 7.38
C ARG A 131 8.65 -13.94 6.86
N LEU A 132 7.58 -13.41 6.24
CA LEU A 132 6.54 -14.22 5.61
C LEU A 132 7.08 -15.02 4.43
N LEU A 133 7.89 -14.42 3.56
CA LEU A 133 8.58 -15.11 2.46
C LEU A 133 9.44 -16.27 2.98
N ALA A 134 10.24 -16.01 4.03
CA ALA A 134 11.07 -17.04 4.65
C ALA A 134 10.24 -18.19 5.24
N THR A 135 9.13 -17.86 5.89
CA THR A 135 8.27 -18.86 6.58
C THR A 135 7.49 -19.71 5.57
N ILE A 136 6.89 -19.07 4.56
CA ILE A 136 5.96 -19.73 3.62
C ILE A 136 6.74 -20.43 2.50
N TYR A 137 7.76 -19.75 1.95
CA TYR A 137 8.47 -20.21 0.74
C TYR A 137 9.91 -20.64 1.00
N ARG A 138 10.42 -20.51 2.23
CA ARG A 138 11.81 -20.78 2.63
C ARG A 138 12.85 -19.98 1.82
N ARG A 139 12.45 -18.78 1.40
CA ARG A 139 13.27 -17.84 0.65
C ARG A 139 13.07 -16.43 1.20
N LYS A 140 14.14 -15.81 1.72
CA LYS A 140 14.13 -14.40 2.12
C LYS A 140 14.23 -13.48 0.91
N ALA A 141 13.77 -12.25 1.04
CA ALA A 141 14.12 -11.20 0.11
C ALA A 141 15.63 -10.90 0.21
N ASP A 142 16.21 -10.54 -0.92
CA ASP A 142 17.63 -10.14 -1.00
C ASP A 142 17.76 -8.68 -0.56
N HIS A 143 16.72 -7.88 -0.83
CA HIS A 143 16.69 -6.45 -0.50
C HIS A 143 15.33 -6.04 0.03
N LEU A 144 15.32 -4.98 0.87
CA LEU A 144 14.12 -4.29 1.31
C LEU A 144 14.07 -2.91 0.67
N LEU A 145 12.98 -2.61 -0.02
CA LEU A 145 12.71 -1.31 -0.62
C LEU A 145 11.32 -0.86 -0.17
N PRO A 146 11.23 0.05 0.80
CA PRO A 146 9.95 0.53 1.28
C PRO A 146 9.19 1.31 0.20
N VAL A 147 7.90 1.55 0.43
CA VAL A 147 7.10 2.42 -0.41
C VAL A 147 7.72 3.81 -0.50
N SER A 148 7.67 4.41 -1.69
CA SER A 148 8.13 5.77 -1.91
C SER A 148 7.12 6.58 -2.71
N PHE A 149 7.21 7.90 -2.59
CA PHE A 149 6.38 8.86 -3.30
C PHE A 149 7.23 9.95 -3.94
N GLU A 150 6.69 10.50 -5.02
CA GLU A 150 7.14 11.79 -5.54
C GLU A 150 6.79 12.89 -4.54
N ASP A 151 7.74 13.78 -4.30
CA ASP A 151 7.54 14.91 -3.40
C ASP A 151 6.56 15.92 -3.99
N ARG A 152 5.44 16.12 -3.29
CA ARG A 152 4.39 17.07 -3.65
C ARG A 152 4.18 18.14 -2.59
N PHE A 153 5.08 18.22 -1.62
CA PHE A 153 5.00 19.21 -0.58
C PHE A 153 5.35 20.60 -1.12
N ASP A 154 4.47 21.55 -0.85
CA ASP A 154 4.63 22.96 -1.17
C ASP A 154 4.53 23.80 0.13
N SER A 155 5.64 24.34 0.58
CA SER A 155 5.70 25.13 1.80
C SER A 155 4.85 26.41 1.74
N SER A 156 4.57 26.95 0.55
CA SER A 156 3.72 28.13 0.38
C SER A 156 2.26 27.88 0.73
N ARG A 157 1.85 26.59 0.75
CA ARG A 157 0.48 26.17 1.13
C ARG A 157 0.31 25.94 2.65
N LEU A 158 1.37 26.09 3.43
CA LEU A 158 1.26 26.07 4.89
C LEU A 158 0.61 27.39 5.35
N ASN A 159 -0.66 27.36 5.63
CA ASN A 159 -1.43 28.52 6.10
C ASN A 159 -1.48 28.55 7.62
N ASP A 160 -1.24 29.77 8.18
CA ASP A 160 -1.38 30.03 9.63
C ASP A 160 -2.85 30.22 10.09
N ASN A 161 -3.83 29.85 9.27
CA ASN A 161 -5.23 29.97 9.64
C ASN A 161 -5.52 29.11 10.88
N SER A 162 -5.53 29.73 12.05
CA SER A 162 -5.93 29.07 13.30
C SER A 162 -7.41 28.73 13.23
N HIS A 163 -7.74 27.45 13.29
CA HIS A 163 -9.11 27.02 13.53
C HIS A 163 -9.43 27.14 15.02
N SER A 164 -10.68 27.44 15.30
CA SER A 164 -11.17 27.48 16.69
C SER A 164 -11.14 26.09 17.35
N ARG A 165 -11.09 25.03 16.55
CA ARG A 165 -11.06 23.64 16.95
C ARG A 165 -10.08 22.86 16.09
N LEU A 166 -9.41 21.87 16.66
CA LEU A 166 -8.48 21.00 15.91
C LEU A 166 -9.19 20.24 14.79
N LYS A 167 -8.52 20.05 13.68
CA LYS A 167 -8.99 19.26 12.54
C LYS A 167 -8.15 18.01 12.31
N GLY A 168 -8.79 16.87 12.50
CA GLY A 168 -8.22 15.57 12.12
C GLY A 168 -8.72 15.14 10.74
N LEU A 169 -7.89 14.44 10.01
CA LEU A 169 -8.21 13.94 8.68
C LEU A 169 -8.01 12.43 8.58
N PHE A 170 -9.00 11.73 8.05
CA PHE A 170 -8.88 10.37 7.56
C PHE A 170 -8.84 10.37 6.04
N VAL A 171 -7.83 9.72 5.45
CA VAL A 171 -7.67 9.58 3.99
C VAL A 171 -7.80 8.11 3.58
N GLY A 172 -8.60 7.83 2.53
CA GLY A 172 -8.64 6.49 1.95
C GLY A 172 -9.92 6.24 1.15
N SER A 173 -9.91 5.29 0.23
CA SER A 173 -11.13 4.83 -0.45
C SER A 173 -11.97 3.93 0.45
N LEU A 174 -13.27 3.80 0.13
CA LEU A 174 -14.17 2.86 0.79
C LEU A 174 -13.75 1.42 0.45
N PHE A 175 -12.84 0.92 1.24
CA PHE A 175 -12.32 -0.44 1.20
C PHE A 175 -12.50 -1.06 2.58
N TYR A 176 -12.67 -2.36 2.64
CA TYR A 176 -12.95 -3.12 3.84
C TYR A 176 -12.17 -2.64 5.08
N ALA A 177 -10.83 -2.62 5.03
CA ALA A 177 -10.01 -2.25 6.20
C ALA A 177 -10.17 -0.78 6.59
N ASN A 178 -10.33 0.12 5.62
CA ASN A 178 -10.57 1.54 5.83
C ASN A 178 -11.95 1.77 6.49
N TYR A 179 -12.99 1.12 5.95
CA TYR A 179 -14.35 1.27 6.47
C TYR A 179 -14.48 0.79 7.92
N TYR A 180 -13.99 -0.41 8.22
CA TYR A 180 -14.09 -0.93 9.60
C TYR A 180 -13.25 -0.13 10.58
N GLY A 181 -12.06 0.30 10.18
CA GLY A 181 -11.20 1.12 11.03
C GLY A 181 -11.81 2.48 11.34
N ILE A 182 -12.29 3.22 10.32
CA ILE A 182 -12.90 4.53 10.55
C ILE A 182 -14.24 4.42 11.26
N LYS A 183 -15.05 3.41 10.97
CA LYS A 183 -16.32 3.17 11.69
C LYS A 183 -16.07 2.92 13.19
N TRP A 184 -15.07 2.09 13.51
CA TRP A 184 -14.65 1.88 14.89
C TRP A 184 -14.20 3.19 15.54
N PHE A 185 -13.39 4.00 14.86
CA PHE A 185 -12.91 5.28 15.37
C PHE A 185 -14.08 6.25 15.65
N VAL A 186 -15.02 6.35 14.72
CA VAL A 186 -16.21 7.21 14.88
C VAL A 186 -17.05 6.78 16.08
N GLN A 187 -17.18 5.48 16.33
CA GLN A 187 -18.01 4.96 17.42
C GLN A 187 -17.34 5.07 18.80
N HIS A 188 -16.01 4.89 18.86
CA HIS A 188 -15.31 4.71 20.13
C HIS A 188 -14.36 5.86 20.50
N VAL A 189 -13.99 6.71 19.54
CA VAL A 189 -13.02 7.79 19.76
C VAL A 189 -13.64 9.17 19.51
N ALA A 190 -14.27 9.38 18.36
CA ALA A 190 -14.75 10.69 17.93
C ALA A 190 -15.65 11.40 18.98
N PRO A 191 -16.56 10.72 19.71
CA PRO A 191 -17.41 11.39 20.71
C PRO A 191 -16.63 11.97 21.91
N PHE A 192 -15.38 11.52 22.12
CA PHE A 192 -14.59 11.81 23.32
C PHE A 192 -13.39 12.74 23.05
N ILE A 193 -13.24 13.22 21.81
CA ILE A 193 -12.14 14.11 21.40
C ILE A 193 -12.63 15.52 21.10
N ASN A 194 -11.78 16.50 21.42
CA ASN A 194 -12.06 17.92 21.09
C ASN A 194 -11.47 18.30 19.71
N ALA A 195 -11.84 17.57 18.68
CA ALA A 195 -11.41 17.81 17.32
C ALA A 195 -12.53 17.45 16.33
N ASP A 196 -12.58 18.15 15.20
CA ASP A 196 -13.43 17.79 14.08
C ASP A 196 -12.69 16.80 13.18
N ILE A 197 -13.40 15.80 12.64
CA ILE A 197 -12.80 14.73 11.84
C ILE A 197 -13.42 14.74 10.45
N ASP A 198 -12.61 15.06 9.45
CA ASP A 198 -12.97 14.94 8.05
C ASP A 198 -12.60 13.56 7.50
N ILE A 199 -13.56 12.91 6.83
CA ILE A 199 -13.39 11.61 6.17
C ILE A 199 -13.37 11.83 4.67
N VAL A 200 -12.20 11.74 4.05
CA VAL A 200 -11.99 12.04 2.63
C VAL A 200 -11.55 10.80 1.86
N GLY A 201 -12.25 10.52 0.76
CA GLY A 201 -11.86 9.48 -0.18
C GLY A 201 -13.03 8.83 -0.90
N LYS A 202 -12.69 8.14 -1.96
CA LYS A 202 -13.64 7.61 -2.94
C LYS A 202 -14.67 6.68 -2.30
N ASN A 203 -15.95 6.93 -2.62
CA ASN A 203 -17.13 6.16 -2.24
C ASN A 203 -17.54 6.26 -0.76
N PHE A 204 -16.87 7.03 0.10
CA PHE A 204 -17.32 7.22 1.50
C PHE A 204 -18.65 7.95 1.58
N GLU A 205 -19.00 8.76 0.58
CA GLU A 205 -20.30 9.39 0.45
C GLU A 205 -21.46 8.41 0.50
N THR A 206 -21.26 7.16 0.11
CA THR A 206 -22.30 6.09 0.09
C THR A 206 -22.62 5.53 1.47
N VAL A 207 -21.78 5.78 2.46
CA VAL A 207 -21.93 5.31 3.85
C VAL A 207 -21.96 6.48 4.86
N ARG A 208 -22.27 7.70 4.38
CA ARG A 208 -22.33 8.92 5.18
C ARG A 208 -23.16 8.74 6.45
N ASP A 209 -24.40 8.29 6.31
CA ASP A 209 -25.34 8.14 7.41
C ASP A 209 -24.88 7.16 8.49
N GLU A 210 -23.99 6.22 8.12
CA GLU A 210 -23.40 5.27 9.07
C GLU A 210 -22.20 5.84 9.82
N LEU A 211 -21.56 6.88 9.30
CA LEU A 211 -20.33 7.45 9.86
C LEU A 211 -20.56 8.81 10.53
N GLU A 212 -21.46 9.65 10.06
CA GLU A 212 -21.78 10.95 10.69
C GLU A 212 -22.69 10.77 11.93
N THR A 213 -22.28 9.89 12.84
CA THR A 213 -23.04 9.60 14.08
C THR A 213 -22.65 10.50 15.26
N SER A 214 -21.65 11.34 15.09
CA SER A 214 -21.20 12.35 16.04
C SER A 214 -21.10 13.73 15.37
N PRO A 215 -21.45 14.83 16.04
CA PRO A 215 -21.52 16.17 15.43
C PRO A 215 -20.15 16.69 14.94
N ASN A 216 -19.06 16.09 15.37
CA ASN A 216 -17.70 16.45 14.99
C ASN A 216 -17.12 15.52 13.88
N VAL A 217 -17.94 14.71 13.22
CA VAL A 217 -17.52 13.84 12.13
C VAL A 217 -18.18 14.27 10.83
N HIS A 218 -17.39 14.50 9.79
CA HIS A 218 -17.84 15.00 8.49
C HIS A 218 -17.34 14.07 7.37
N VAL A 219 -18.25 13.46 6.65
CA VAL A 219 -17.92 12.64 5.47
C VAL A 219 -17.92 13.52 4.23
N ILE A 220 -16.73 13.87 3.80
CA ILE A 220 -16.54 14.68 2.57
C ILE A 220 -16.72 13.80 1.34
N GLY A 221 -16.21 12.56 1.35
CA GLY A 221 -16.25 11.65 0.22
C GLY A 221 -15.14 11.90 -0.80
N SER A 222 -15.48 11.73 -2.08
CA SER A 222 -14.54 11.90 -3.20
C SER A 222 -14.23 13.39 -3.44
N VAL A 223 -12.94 13.70 -3.57
CA VAL A 223 -12.46 15.08 -3.85
C VAL A 223 -11.53 15.09 -5.06
N THR A 224 -11.39 16.26 -5.70
CA THR A 224 -10.49 16.47 -6.83
C THR A 224 -9.05 16.79 -6.39
N ASP A 225 -8.89 17.53 -5.29
CA ASP A 225 -7.58 17.86 -4.69
C ASP A 225 -7.52 17.37 -3.23
N MET A 226 -6.86 16.23 -3.02
CA MET A 226 -6.62 15.67 -1.69
C MET A 226 -5.65 16.55 -0.89
N ALA A 227 -4.69 17.20 -1.56
CA ALA A 227 -3.68 17.99 -0.89
C ALA A 227 -4.29 19.16 -0.12
N GLU A 228 -5.38 19.76 -0.62
CA GLU A 228 -6.09 20.84 0.08
C GLU A 228 -6.55 20.39 1.48
N TYR A 229 -7.15 19.22 1.58
CA TYR A 229 -7.60 18.66 2.87
C TYR A 229 -6.43 18.32 3.78
N ILE A 230 -5.34 17.77 3.21
CA ILE A 230 -4.15 17.45 4.00
C ILE A 230 -3.51 18.73 4.55
N TYR A 231 -3.36 19.79 3.75
CA TYR A 231 -2.82 21.07 4.24
C TYR A 231 -3.69 21.70 5.33
N ASN A 232 -5.00 21.60 5.21
CA ASN A 232 -5.94 22.18 6.17
C ASN A 232 -6.10 21.35 7.46
N ALA A 233 -5.65 20.11 7.49
CA ALA A 233 -5.68 19.27 8.68
C ALA A 233 -4.53 19.60 9.64
N ASP A 234 -4.80 19.50 10.94
CA ASP A 234 -3.80 19.59 11.99
C ASP A 234 -3.07 18.24 12.17
N PHE A 235 -3.79 17.12 12.02
CA PHE A 235 -3.23 15.77 12.12
C PHE A 235 -3.99 14.78 11.23
N LEU A 236 -3.37 13.65 10.93
CA LEU A 236 -4.02 12.52 10.28
C LEU A 236 -4.29 11.39 11.26
N ILE A 237 -5.38 10.67 11.04
CA ILE A 237 -5.71 9.46 11.78
C ILE A 237 -5.65 8.24 10.86
N ALA A 238 -5.08 7.16 11.35
CA ALA A 238 -4.95 5.91 10.63
C ALA A 238 -5.37 4.71 11.50
N PRO A 239 -6.68 4.59 11.84
CA PRO A 239 -7.21 3.51 12.67
C PRO A 239 -7.36 2.23 11.82
N ILE A 240 -6.26 1.66 11.37
CA ILE A 240 -6.22 0.47 10.51
C ILE A 240 -5.78 -0.72 11.34
N PHE A 241 -6.64 -1.70 11.53
CA PHE A 241 -6.37 -2.88 12.36
C PHE A 241 -6.01 -4.13 11.55
N GLU A 242 -6.37 -4.15 10.27
CA GLU A 242 -6.10 -5.27 9.38
C GLU A 242 -5.59 -4.77 8.02
N GLY A 243 -4.68 -5.51 7.41
CA GLY A 243 -4.16 -5.17 6.09
C GLY A 243 -2.96 -5.99 5.68
N SER A 244 -2.36 -5.60 4.57
CA SER A 244 -1.09 -6.14 4.07
C SER A 244 -0.26 -5.00 3.49
N GLY A 245 1.03 -5.22 3.31
CA GLY A 245 1.95 -4.21 2.79
C GLY A 245 2.06 -2.97 3.67
N MET A 246 2.72 -1.94 3.16
CA MET A 246 2.82 -0.63 3.81
C MET A 246 1.60 0.23 3.46
N LYS A 247 1.16 1.07 4.39
CA LYS A 247 -0.05 1.91 4.21
C LYS A 247 0.33 3.23 3.55
N LEU A 248 -0.08 3.43 2.30
CA LEU A 248 0.25 4.62 1.50
C LEU A 248 -0.13 5.94 2.21
N LYS A 249 -1.23 5.97 2.92
CA LYS A 249 -1.67 7.15 3.70
C LYS A 249 -0.67 7.60 4.76
N THR A 250 0.05 6.67 5.38
CA THR A 250 1.11 7.00 6.34
C THR A 250 2.29 7.67 5.65
N ALA A 251 2.76 7.13 4.51
CA ALA A 251 3.82 7.76 3.74
C ALA A 251 3.40 9.15 3.19
N GLU A 252 2.16 9.28 2.74
CA GLU A 252 1.61 10.55 2.27
C GLU A 252 1.56 11.59 3.41
N ALA A 253 1.14 11.18 4.61
CA ALA A 253 1.17 12.04 5.78
C ALA A 253 2.60 12.51 6.12
N LEU A 254 3.57 11.60 6.10
CA LEU A 254 4.98 11.94 6.29
C LEU A 254 5.48 12.93 5.23
N MET A 255 5.12 12.72 3.96
CA MET A 255 5.48 13.59 2.84
C MET A 255 5.01 15.04 3.07
N TYR A 256 3.78 15.22 3.55
CA TYR A 256 3.22 16.54 3.87
C TYR A 256 3.63 17.07 5.25
N GLY A 257 4.50 16.38 5.98
CA GLY A 257 4.90 16.78 7.33
C GLY A 257 3.71 16.83 8.30
N LYS A 258 2.83 15.83 8.25
CA LYS A 258 1.65 15.77 9.13
C LYS A 258 1.88 14.81 10.30
N THR A 259 1.48 15.26 11.48
CA THR A 259 1.37 14.38 12.65
C THR A 259 0.38 13.25 12.37
N VAL A 260 0.73 12.02 12.76
CA VAL A 260 -0.08 10.82 12.51
C VAL A 260 -0.37 10.08 13.79
N PHE A 261 -1.64 9.88 14.11
CA PHE A 261 -2.08 8.93 15.12
C PHE A 261 -2.56 7.67 14.43
N GLY A 262 -1.87 6.55 14.66
CA GLY A 262 -2.15 5.32 13.93
C GLY A 262 -1.89 4.06 14.74
N THR A 263 -2.49 2.97 14.28
CA THR A 263 -2.30 1.64 14.88
C THR A 263 -0.95 1.03 14.47
N THR A 264 -0.57 -0.06 15.12
CA THR A 264 0.59 -0.88 14.69
C THR A 264 0.52 -1.25 13.21
N GLU A 265 -0.68 -1.59 12.71
CA GLU A 265 -0.84 -1.92 11.28
C GLU A 265 -0.69 -0.70 10.36
N ALA A 266 -1.08 0.50 10.82
CA ALA A 266 -0.88 1.74 10.06
C ALA A 266 0.59 2.10 9.89
N PHE A 267 1.42 1.77 10.89
CA PHE A 267 2.87 1.99 10.86
C PHE A 267 3.68 0.77 10.41
N GLU A 268 3.03 -0.32 10.00
CA GLU A 268 3.76 -1.51 9.57
C GLU A 268 4.72 -1.20 8.41
N GLY A 269 5.99 -1.51 8.62
CA GLY A 269 7.07 -1.28 7.66
C GLY A 269 7.66 0.12 7.69
N TYR A 270 7.13 1.03 8.52
CA TYR A 270 7.69 2.36 8.74
C TYR A 270 8.67 2.35 9.90
N ASP A 271 9.86 2.88 9.66
CA ASP A 271 10.89 3.08 10.67
C ASP A 271 10.80 4.53 11.18
N VAL A 272 9.92 4.73 12.15
CA VAL A 272 9.59 6.02 12.76
C VAL A 272 9.63 5.94 14.28
N ASP A 273 9.95 7.06 14.92
CA ASP A 273 9.73 7.25 16.35
C ASP A 273 8.25 7.59 16.57
N TYR A 274 7.54 6.75 17.30
CA TYR A 274 6.10 6.89 17.51
C TYR A 274 5.72 8.16 18.29
N GLU A 275 6.56 8.63 19.20
CA GLU A 275 6.26 9.85 19.96
C GLU A 275 6.48 11.10 19.09
N GLN A 276 7.45 11.07 18.19
CA GLN A 276 7.73 12.21 17.31
C GLN A 276 6.78 12.27 16.10
N VAL A 277 6.33 11.12 15.59
CA VAL A 277 5.39 11.08 14.46
C VAL A 277 3.98 11.50 14.88
N GLY A 278 3.66 11.39 16.17
CA GLY A 278 2.34 11.69 16.75
C GLY A 278 1.94 10.67 17.81
N GLY A 279 1.69 9.41 17.42
CA GLY A 279 1.40 8.37 18.39
C GLY A 279 1.04 7.02 17.81
N LEU A 280 1.56 5.96 18.44
CA LEU A 280 1.04 4.62 18.28
C LEU A 280 -0.21 4.48 19.14
N CYS A 281 -1.34 4.16 18.51
CA CYS A 281 -2.65 4.06 19.16
C CYS A 281 -3.35 2.78 18.70
N ASN A 282 -3.46 1.79 19.57
CA ASN A 282 -4.13 0.51 19.29
C ASN A 282 -5.49 0.37 19.98
N THR A 283 -5.79 1.25 20.96
CA THR A 283 -7.04 1.31 21.70
C THR A 283 -7.71 2.67 21.56
N ALA A 284 -8.98 2.77 21.94
CA ALA A 284 -9.71 4.03 21.89
C ALA A 284 -9.13 5.06 22.87
N GLU A 285 -8.76 4.62 24.05
CA GLU A 285 -8.16 5.44 25.11
C GLU A 285 -6.86 6.07 24.62
N GLU A 286 -5.97 5.30 23.96
CA GLU A 286 -4.71 5.80 23.41
C GLU A 286 -4.94 6.90 22.35
N PHE A 287 -5.93 6.72 21.46
CA PHE A 287 -6.30 7.78 20.51
C PHE A 287 -6.86 9.01 21.21
N ILE A 288 -7.76 8.84 22.17
CA ILE A 288 -8.40 9.93 22.92
C ILE A 288 -7.34 10.73 23.68
N ASP A 289 -6.46 10.06 24.42
CA ASP A 289 -5.43 10.69 25.23
C ASP A 289 -4.42 11.47 24.35
N LYS A 290 -3.95 10.86 23.27
CA LYS A 290 -3.00 11.50 22.35
C LYS A 290 -3.62 12.70 21.64
N ILE A 291 -4.85 12.61 21.14
CA ILE A 291 -5.53 13.70 20.43
C ILE A 291 -5.87 14.84 21.40
N ASN A 292 -6.45 14.54 22.55
CA ASN A 292 -6.80 15.55 23.56
C ASN A 292 -5.55 16.14 24.24
N GLY A 293 -4.42 15.42 24.23
CA GLY A 293 -3.13 15.89 24.72
C GLY A 293 -2.44 16.93 23.83
N ILE A 294 -2.94 17.16 22.61
CA ILE A 294 -2.42 18.17 21.70
C ILE A 294 -2.57 19.56 22.30
N LYS A 295 -1.46 20.23 22.61
CA LYS A 295 -1.44 21.59 23.18
C LYS A 295 -1.12 22.60 22.08
N GLY A 296 -2.02 23.56 21.87
CA GLY A 296 -1.79 24.72 20.99
C GLY A 296 -2.26 24.53 19.55
N SER A 297 -2.40 25.66 18.84
CA SER A 297 -2.87 25.74 17.44
C SER A 297 -1.77 25.45 16.40
N GLY A 298 -0.61 24.91 16.80
CA GLY A 298 0.61 24.92 16.01
C GLY A 298 1.02 23.59 15.34
N ILE A 299 0.15 22.57 15.26
CA ILE A 299 0.58 21.23 14.83
C ILE A 299 0.29 20.92 13.36
N ARG A 300 0.05 21.93 12.54
CA ARG A 300 -0.19 21.72 11.11
C ARG A 300 1.02 21.20 10.34
N TYR A 301 2.21 21.37 10.88
CA TYR A 301 3.44 20.89 10.28
C TYR A 301 4.32 20.23 11.33
N ASN A 302 4.67 18.99 11.08
CA ASN A 302 5.58 18.21 11.89
C ASN A 302 6.90 18.03 11.12
N PRO A 303 7.97 18.77 11.50
CA PRO A 303 9.24 18.71 10.80
C PRO A 303 9.88 17.31 10.86
N TYR A 304 9.70 16.56 11.95
CA TYR A 304 10.18 15.18 12.05
C TYR A 304 9.56 14.29 10.97
N CYS A 305 8.24 14.35 10.78
CA CYS A 305 7.56 13.57 9.73
C CYS A 305 8.12 13.88 8.34
N ARG A 306 8.31 15.17 8.05
CA ARG A 306 8.87 15.62 6.78
C ARG A 306 10.31 15.14 6.58
N GLU A 307 11.14 15.25 7.60
CA GLU A 307 12.54 14.81 7.55
C GLU A 307 12.63 13.29 7.30
N ILE A 308 11.85 12.49 8.02
CA ILE A 308 11.80 11.04 7.83
C ILE A 308 11.35 10.66 6.42
N TYR A 309 10.37 11.38 5.86
CA TYR A 309 9.98 11.17 4.46
C TYR A 309 11.16 11.41 3.51
N LEU A 310 11.84 12.55 3.62
CA LEU A 310 12.96 12.90 2.76
C LEU A 310 14.12 11.90 2.90
N GLN A 311 14.38 11.40 4.10
CA GLN A 311 15.48 10.48 4.36
C GLN A 311 15.20 9.03 3.95
N LYS A 312 13.93 8.58 3.97
CA LYS A 312 13.61 7.15 3.86
C LYS A 312 12.54 6.80 2.81
N TYR A 313 11.64 7.73 2.46
CA TYR A 313 10.43 7.41 1.69
C TYR A 313 10.23 8.29 0.44
N SER A 314 11.18 9.17 0.10
CA SER A 314 11.16 9.91 -1.16
C SER A 314 11.58 9.02 -2.33
N ASN A 315 11.12 9.36 -3.55
CA ASN A 315 11.52 8.64 -4.76
C ASN A 315 13.02 8.73 -5.02
N GLU A 316 13.66 9.84 -4.67
CA GLU A 316 15.10 10.05 -4.84
C GLU A 316 15.91 9.06 -4.00
N VAL A 317 15.57 8.93 -2.71
CA VAL A 317 16.23 7.97 -1.81
C VAL A 317 15.96 6.53 -2.24
N SER A 318 14.73 6.25 -2.66
CA SER A 318 14.34 4.93 -3.15
C SER A 318 15.10 4.55 -4.42
N ALA A 319 15.28 5.51 -5.35
CA ALA A 319 16.04 5.30 -6.58
C ALA A 319 17.53 5.01 -6.29
N LEU A 320 18.15 5.80 -5.42
CA LEU A 320 19.55 5.58 -5.00
C LEU A 320 19.73 4.21 -4.34
N LYS A 321 18.80 3.85 -3.45
CA LYS A 321 18.79 2.54 -2.80
C LYS A 321 18.61 1.40 -3.80
N PHE A 322 17.68 1.54 -4.75
CA PHE A 322 17.48 0.56 -5.81
C PHE A 322 18.74 0.38 -6.69
N GLN A 323 19.36 1.50 -7.09
CA GLN A 323 20.62 1.45 -7.86
C GLN A 323 21.72 0.69 -7.12
N SER A 324 21.84 0.87 -5.80
CA SER A 324 22.84 0.17 -4.98
C SER A 324 22.69 -1.35 -4.94
N PHE A 325 21.49 -1.86 -5.27
CA PHE A 325 21.25 -3.32 -5.29
C PHE A 325 21.92 -4.03 -6.47
N PHE A 326 22.23 -3.31 -7.54
CA PHE A 326 22.68 -3.89 -8.80
C PHE A 326 24.06 -3.42 -9.26
N ASN A 327 24.74 -2.56 -8.51
CA ASN A 327 26.08 -2.02 -8.88
C ASN A 327 26.11 -1.44 -10.30
N PHE A 328 25.03 -0.66 -10.68
CA PHE A 328 25.00 0.05 -11.95
C PHE A 328 25.85 1.33 -11.91
#